data_bbcf827a3ead9df42213a562a7b4d53f
#
_entry.id   bbcf827a3ead9df42213a562a7b4d53f
#
_cell.length_a   1.000
_cell.length_b   1.000
_cell.length_c   1.000
_cell.angle_alpha   90.00
_cell.angle_beta   90.00
_cell.angle_gamma   90.00
#
_symmetry.space_group_name_H-M   'P 1'
#
loop_
_entity.id
_entity.type
_entity.pdbx_description
1 polymer ?
#
loop_
_entity_poly.entity_id
_entity_poly.type
_entity_poly.pdbx_seq_one_letter_code
_entity_poly.pdbx_strand_id
1 'polypeptide(L)'
;MDRYNAEGYPDPTAAEALENIMREEKAKNYKPCVFICSPFAGDIEKNLNKAREYLKFAVKQGTIPFAPHLLYPQVLDDGDPEQRKLGLYFGMVWLRKCDELWVFGRYISKGMQA
;
A
#
# COMPACT_ATOMS: atom_id res chain seq x y z
N MET A 1 3.46 12.79 10.34
CA MET A 1 4.81 12.74 9.75
C MET A 1 5.84 13.10 10.81
N ASP A 2 6.92 12.36 10.84
CA ASP A 2 7.98 12.58 11.81
C ASP A 2 8.78 13.84 11.44
N ARG A 3 9.01 14.71 12.42
CA ARG A 3 9.81 15.93 12.24
C ARG A 3 11.25 15.77 12.71
N TYR A 4 11.66 14.53 13.01
CA TYR A 4 12.99 14.24 13.49
C TYR A 4 13.76 13.44 12.45
N ASN A 5 15.07 13.65 12.39
CA ASN A 5 15.93 12.81 11.57
C ASN A 5 16.14 11.44 12.23
N ALA A 6 16.93 10.57 11.60
CA ALA A 6 17.14 9.20 12.08
C ALA A 6 17.80 9.14 13.47
N GLU A 7 18.41 10.21 13.93
CA GLU A 7 19.08 10.30 15.23
C GLU A 7 18.18 10.87 16.32
N GLY A 8 16.96 11.27 15.95
CA GLY A 8 15.99 11.81 16.91
C GLY A 8 16.09 13.33 17.11
N TYR A 9 16.91 14.00 16.35
CA TYR A 9 17.02 15.47 16.41
C TYR A 9 16.07 16.15 15.43
N PRO A 10 15.57 17.36 15.75
CA PRO A 10 14.71 18.08 14.82
C PRO A 10 15.41 18.37 13.50
N ASP A 11 14.70 18.17 12.38
CA ASP A 11 15.18 18.50 11.05
C ASP A 11 14.15 19.35 10.32
N PRO A 12 14.12 20.68 10.59
CA PRO A 12 13.13 21.56 9.97
C PRO A 12 13.27 21.65 8.45
N THR A 13 14.48 21.50 7.92
CA THR A 13 14.73 21.56 6.47
C THR A 13 14.05 20.39 5.76
N ALA A 14 14.19 19.17 6.30
CA ALA A 14 13.54 18.01 5.72
C ALA A 14 12.02 18.11 5.84
N ALA A 15 11.51 18.57 7.00
CA ALA A 15 10.08 18.73 7.20
C ALA A 15 9.51 19.77 6.24
N GLU A 16 10.19 20.91 6.06
CA GLU A 16 9.77 21.95 5.14
C GLU A 16 9.74 21.47 3.69
N ALA A 17 10.77 20.71 3.28
CA ALA A 17 10.82 20.16 1.93
C ALA A 17 9.65 19.22 1.67
N LEU A 18 9.33 18.36 2.61
CA LEU A 18 8.19 17.44 2.48
C LEU A 18 6.85 18.19 2.46
N GLU A 19 6.70 19.20 3.30
CA GLU A 19 5.50 20.04 3.31
C GLU A 19 5.31 20.78 1.98
N ASN A 20 6.38 21.27 1.39
CA ASN A 20 6.35 21.95 0.10
C ASN A 20 5.95 20.98 -1.01
N ILE A 21 6.52 19.77 -1.03
CA ILE A 21 6.15 18.74 -2.00
C ILE A 21 4.67 18.41 -1.89
N MET A 22 4.17 18.21 -0.68
CA MET A 22 2.76 17.91 -0.47
C MET A 22 1.85 19.04 -0.94
N ARG A 23 2.26 20.29 -0.70
CA ARG A 23 1.49 21.45 -1.12
C ARG A 23 1.43 21.57 -2.63
N GLU A 24 2.55 21.34 -3.30
CA GLU A 24 2.64 21.37 -4.76
C GLU A 24 1.77 20.28 -5.40
N GLU A 25 1.81 19.07 -4.86
CA GLU A 25 1.00 17.97 -5.38
C GLU A 25 -0.50 18.22 -5.19
N LYS A 26 -0.90 18.78 -4.05
CA LYS A 26 -2.31 19.14 -3.82
C LYS A 26 -2.78 20.22 -4.78
N ALA A 27 -1.91 21.17 -5.09
CA ALA A 27 -2.25 22.28 -6.01
C ALA A 27 -2.44 21.77 -7.44
N LYS A 28 -1.76 20.70 -7.82
CA LYS A 28 -1.85 20.15 -9.19
C LYS A 28 -3.15 19.38 -9.40
N ASN A 29 -3.39 18.34 -8.61
CA ASN A 29 -4.53 17.46 -8.75
C ASN A 29 -4.81 16.70 -7.48
N TYR A 30 -6.10 16.45 -7.20
CA TYR A 30 -6.49 15.47 -6.20
C TYR A 30 -6.08 14.07 -6.68
N LYS A 31 -5.44 13.30 -5.79
CA LYS A 31 -5.06 11.92 -6.07
C LYS A 31 -5.70 11.00 -5.03
N PRO A 32 -6.58 10.08 -5.45
CA PRO A 32 -7.19 9.16 -4.50
C PRO A 32 -6.19 8.12 -4.01
N CYS A 33 -6.36 7.71 -2.76
CA CYS A 33 -5.65 6.55 -2.21
C CYS A 33 -6.37 5.30 -2.67
N VAL A 34 -5.64 4.40 -3.31
CA VAL A 34 -6.21 3.18 -3.89
C VAL A 34 -5.59 1.95 -3.24
N PHE A 35 -6.45 1.07 -2.73
CA PHE A 35 -6.03 -0.21 -2.19
C PHE A 35 -5.98 -1.22 -3.33
N ILE A 36 -4.81 -1.78 -3.61
CA ILE A 36 -4.62 -2.76 -4.67
C ILE A 36 -4.84 -4.16 -4.08
N CYS A 37 -5.86 -4.84 -4.58
CA CYS A 37 -6.20 -6.20 -4.18
C CYS A 37 -5.90 -7.15 -5.34
N SER A 38 -5.02 -8.12 -5.11
CA SER A 38 -4.61 -9.09 -6.13
C SER A 38 -4.31 -10.44 -5.48
N PRO A 39 -4.32 -11.54 -6.25
CA PRO A 39 -4.00 -12.85 -5.71
C PRO A 39 -2.58 -12.90 -5.14
N PHE A 40 -2.42 -13.57 -4.01
CA PHE A 40 -1.12 -13.78 -3.39
C PHE A 40 -0.75 -15.27 -3.31
N ALA A 41 -1.72 -16.13 -2.97
CA ALA A 41 -1.49 -17.55 -2.83
C ALA A 41 -1.15 -18.22 -4.16
N GLY A 42 -0.46 -19.35 -4.11
CA GLY A 42 -0.01 -20.08 -5.28
C GLY A 42 1.43 -19.75 -5.61
N ASP A 43 1.72 -19.31 -6.82
CA ASP A 43 3.06 -18.87 -7.20
C ASP A 43 3.32 -17.48 -6.64
N ILE A 44 3.93 -17.44 -5.47
CA ILE A 44 4.14 -16.21 -4.71
C ILE A 44 5.00 -15.21 -5.47
N GLU A 45 6.10 -15.67 -6.06
CA GLU A 45 7.01 -14.79 -6.80
C GLU A 45 6.31 -14.16 -8.02
N LYS A 46 5.59 -14.97 -8.77
CA LYS A 46 4.82 -14.48 -9.92
C LYS A 46 3.76 -13.48 -9.49
N ASN A 47 3.06 -13.77 -8.40
CA ASN A 47 2.01 -12.88 -7.88
C ASN A 47 2.60 -11.56 -7.36
N LEU A 48 3.78 -11.59 -6.75
CA LEU A 48 4.46 -10.37 -6.32
C LEU A 48 4.86 -9.51 -7.52
N ASN A 49 5.36 -10.13 -8.59
CA ASN A 49 5.72 -9.42 -9.81
C ASN A 49 4.49 -8.77 -10.45
N LYS A 50 3.38 -9.48 -10.48
CA LYS A 50 2.11 -8.93 -10.98
C LYS A 50 1.63 -7.77 -10.10
N ALA A 51 1.74 -7.90 -8.78
CA ALA A 51 1.34 -6.83 -7.87
C ALA A 51 2.16 -5.56 -8.11
N ARG A 52 3.45 -5.69 -8.39
CA ARG A 52 4.29 -4.55 -8.75
C ARG A 52 3.83 -3.88 -10.04
N GLU A 53 3.43 -4.67 -11.03
CA GLU A 53 2.90 -4.14 -12.29
C GLU A 53 1.57 -3.41 -12.09
N TYR A 54 0.69 -3.95 -11.25
CA TYR A 54 -0.57 -3.29 -10.91
C TYR A 54 -0.30 -1.97 -10.18
N LEU A 55 0.68 -1.96 -9.30
CA LEU A 55 1.09 -0.75 -8.58
C LEU A 55 1.57 0.33 -9.56
N LYS A 56 2.43 -0.04 -10.51
CA LYS A 56 2.92 0.86 -11.55
C LYS A 56 1.77 1.42 -12.40
N PHE A 57 0.82 0.56 -12.77
CA PHE A 57 -0.35 0.97 -13.53
C PHE A 57 -1.15 2.02 -12.75
N ALA A 58 -1.40 1.77 -11.47
CA ALA A 58 -2.17 2.69 -10.64
C ALA A 58 -1.48 4.04 -10.48
N VAL A 59 -0.15 4.06 -10.36
CA VAL A 59 0.62 5.31 -10.32
C VAL A 59 0.44 6.09 -11.61
N LYS A 60 0.48 5.42 -12.75
CA LYS A 60 0.28 6.07 -14.05
C LYS A 60 -1.11 6.64 -14.22
N GLN A 61 -2.09 6.08 -13.52
CA GLN A 61 -3.47 6.59 -13.54
C GLN A 61 -3.66 7.81 -12.62
N GLY A 62 -2.61 8.26 -11.95
CA GLY A 62 -2.69 9.44 -11.09
C GLY A 62 -3.23 9.15 -9.69
N THR A 63 -3.04 7.93 -9.19
CA THR A 63 -3.49 7.54 -7.86
C THR A 63 -2.33 7.40 -6.88
N ILE A 64 -2.65 7.25 -5.59
CA ILE A 64 -1.70 6.90 -4.56
C ILE A 64 -2.00 5.45 -4.16
N PRO A 65 -1.30 4.46 -4.76
CA PRO A 65 -1.65 3.06 -4.54
C PRO A 65 -0.96 2.46 -3.32
N PHE A 66 -1.64 1.49 -2.71
CA PHE A 66 -1.09 0.69 -1.63
C PHE A 66 -1.38 -0.78 -1.90
N ALA A 67 -0.34 -1.61 -1.93
CA ALA A 67 -0.47 -3.05 -2.15
C ALA A 67 0.11 -3.80 -0.95
N PRO A 68 -0.72 -4.32 -0.04
CA PRO A 68 -0.24 -4.97 1.18
C PRO A 68 0.59 -6.22 0.91
N HIS A 69 0.37 -6.89 -0.23
CA HIS A 69 1.12 -8.08 -0.60
C HIS A 69 2.61 -7.81 -0.83
N LEU A 70 2.99 -6.57 -1.08
CA LEU A 70 4.38 -6.18 -1.26
C LEU A 70 5.08 -5.81 0.05
N LEU A 71 4.32 -5.64 1.12
CA LEU A 71 4.85 -5.17 2.39
C LEU A 71 4.83 -6.24 3.49
N TYR A 72 3.65 -6.74 3.83
CA TYR A 72 3.49 -7.57 5.03
C TYR A 72 4.10 -8.97 4.93
N PRO A 73 4.15 -9.65 3.77
CA PRO A 73 4.82 -10.95 3.70
C PRO A 73 6.31 -10.92 4.01
N GLN A 74 6.92 -9.76 4.01
CA GLN A 74 8.32 -9.60 4.37
C GLN A 74 8.54 -9.67 5.88
N VAL A 75 7.52 -9.44 6.68
CA VAL A 75 7.61 -9.36 8.14
C VAL A 75 6.62 -10.27 8.87
N LEU A 76 5.63 -10.81 8.16
CA LEU A 76 4.64 -11.73 8.73
C LEU A 76 4.67 -13.05 7.97
N ASP A 77 4.62 -14.16 8.71
CA ASP A 77 4.56 -15.50 8.14
C ASP A 77 3.11 -15.89 7.87
N ASP A 78 2.74 -15.98 6.58
CA ASP A 78 1.40 -16.35 6.17
C ASP A 78 1.05 -17.81 6.50
N GLY A 79 2.05 -18.64 6.76
CA GLY A 79 1.85 -20.02 7.22
C GLY A 79 1.48 -20.12 8.69
N ASP A 80 1.69 -19.08 9.48
CA ASP A 80 1.29 -19.03 10.88
C ASP A 80 -0.10 -18.41 10.98
N PRO A 81 -1.12 -19.14 11.50
CA PRO A 81 -2.48 -18.62 11.58
C PRO A 81 -2.62 -17.29 12.31
N GLU A 82 -1.85 -17.10 13.38
CA GLU A 82 -1.89 -15.86 14.15
C GLU A 82 -1.33 -14.68 13.36
N GLN A 83 -0.21 -14.88 12.66
CA GLN A 83 0.41 -13.84 11.86
C GLN A 83 -0.43 -13.53 10.61
N ARG A 84 -1.02 -14.55 10.01
CA ARG A 84 -1.94 -14.37 8.89
C ARG A 84 -3.15 -13.52 9.29
N LYS A 85 -3.73 -13.80 10.44
CA LYS A 85 -4.86 -13.05 10.98
C LYS A 85 -4.47 -11.60 11.21
N LEU A 86 -3.27 -11.36 11.73
CA LEU A 86 -2.75 -10.01 11.96
C LEU A 86 -2.59 -9.26 10.63
N GLY A 87 -2.05 -9.92 9.62
CA GLY A 87 -1.89 -9.33 8.28
C GLY A 87 -3.21 -8.95 7.65
N LEU A 88 -4.23 -9.80 7.79
CA LEU A 88 -5.58 -9.50 7.32
C LEU A 88 -6.18 -8.31 8.05
N TYR A 89 -5.96 -8.21 9.34
CA TYR A 89 -6.41 -7.07 10.14
C TYR A 89 -5.78 -5.78 9.65
N PHE A 90 -4.46 -5.79 9.43
CA PHE A 90 -3.74 -4.63 8.90
C PHE A 90 -4.32 -4.21 7.54
N GLY A 91 -4.58 -5.18 6.67
CA GLY A 91 -5.18 -4.92 5.37
C GLY A 91 -6.53 -4.23 5.49
N MET A 92 -7.37 -4.67 6.41
CA MET A 92 -8.68 -4.07 6.63
C MET A 92 -8.58 -2.64 7.14
N VAL A 93 -7.62 -2.35 8.02
CA VAL A 93 -7.39 -1.00 8.51
C VAL A 93 -6.99 -0.07 7.36
N TRP A 94 -6.07 -0.52 6.50
CA TRP A 94 -5.63 0.26 5.35
C TRP A 94 -6.73 0.44 4.32
N LEU A 95 -7.53 -0.59 4.08
CA LEU A 95 -8.66 -0.51 3.16
C LEU A 95 -9.63 0.60 3.56
N ARG A 96 -9.91 0.72 4.85
CA ARG A 96 -10.81 1.77 5.37
C ARG A 96 -10.24 3.17 5.21
N LYS A 97 -8.93 3.29 5.09
CA LYS A 97 -8.26 4.59 4.90
C LYS A 97 -8.11 4.96 3.44
N CYS A 98 -8.33 4.01 2.53
CA CYS A 98 -8.26 4.27 1.10
C CYS A 98 -9.60 4.77 0.56
N ASP A 99 -9.53 5.52 -0.52
CA ASP A 99 -10.71 6.05 -1.18
C ASP A 99 -11.36 5.03 -2.10
N GLU A 100 -10.58 4.16 -2.71
CA GLU A 100 -11.04 3.18 -3.69
C GLU A 100 -10.37 1.83 -3.48
N LEU A 101 -11.06 0.78 -3.90
CA LEU A 101 -10.54 -0.58 -3.94
C LEU A 101 -10.45 -1.02 -5.40
N TRP A 102 -9.26 -1.33 -5.87
CA TRP A 102 -9.03 -1.87 -7.20
C TRP A 102 -8.68 -3.34 -7.09
N VAL A 103 -9.44 -4.19 -7.78
CA VAL A 103 -9.25 -5.63 -7.77
C VAL A 103 -8.66 -6.06 -9.11
N PHE A 104 -7.53 -6.74 -9.07
CA PHE A 104 -6.82 -7.25 -10.24
C PHE A 104 -6.78 -8.77 -10.24
N GLY A 105 -6.67 -9.36 -11.42
CA GLY A 105 -6.61 -10.78 -11.61
C GLY A 105 -7.95 -11.35 -12.07
N ARG A 106 -7.89 -12.59 -12.60
CA ARG A 106 -9.07 -13.26 -13.14
C ARG A 106 -9.86 -14.01 -12.09
N TYR A 107 -9.26 -14.24 -10.93
CA TYR A 107 -9.83 -15.05 -9.88
C TYR A 107 -9.87 -14.25 -8.59
N ILE A 108 -11.05 -14.19 -7.99
CA ILE A 108 -11.25 -13.51 -6.71
C ILE A 108 -11.49 -14.58 -5.66
N SER A 109 -10.58 -14.68 -4.67
CA SER A 109 -10.71 -15.60 -3.55
C SER A 109 -11.81 -15.12 -2.59
N LYS A 110 -12.26 -16.01 -1.70
CA LYS A 110 -13.26 -15.64 -0.69
C LYS A 110 -12.82 -14.47 0.18
N GLY A 111 -11.53 -14.41 0.49
CA GLY A 111 -10.99 -13.30 1.28
C GLY A 111 -11.05 -11.95 0.57
N MET A 112 -11.01 -11.97 -0.75
CA MET A 112 -11.07 -10.75 -1.56
C MET A 112 -12.49 -10.30 -1.85
N GLN A 113 -13.47 -11.15 -1.62
CA GLN A 113 -14.88 -10.85 -1.82
C GLN A 113 -15.52 -10.16 -0.63
N ALA A 114 -14.84 -10.14 0.48
CA ALA A 114 -15.38 -9.60 1.73
C ALA A 114 -15.53 -8.07 1.71
#